data_f145315e7b05e9ace250747d6f4c1a28
#
_entry.id   f145315e7b05e9ace250747d6f4c1a28
#
_cell.length_a   1.000
_cell.length_b   1.000
_cell.length_c   1.000
_cell.angle_alpha   90.00
_cell.angle_beta   90.00
_cell.angle_gamma   90.00
#
_symmetry.space_group_name_H-M   'P 1'
#
loop_
_entity.id
_entity.type
_entity.pdbx_description
1 polymer ?
#
loop_
_entity_poly.entity_id
_entity_poly.type
_entity_poly.pdbx_seq_one_letter_code
_entity_poly.pdbx_strand_id
1 'polypeptide(L)' 'MKKKFADLEGSNLLCFFPGENWGTSKDNITMVIAHWDTVANSPGFDDNGSGMAAMIEIARALGDFFLLFFLQI' A
#
# COMPACT_ATOMS: atom_id res chain seq x y z
N MET A 1 -1.47 -9.36 -5.81
CA MET A 1 -1.09 -9.90 -7.14
C MET A 1 0.25 -10.61 -7.06
N LYS A 2 0.36 -11.70 -7.75
CA LYS A 2 1.57 -12.51 -7.78
C LYS A 2 2.09 -12.58 -9.21
N LYS A 3 3.38 -12.35 -9.42
CA LYS A 3 4.01 -12.36 -10.73
C LYS A 3 5.26 -13.22 -10.70
N LYS A 4 5.41 -14.08 -11.70
CA LYS A 4 6.61 -14.91 -11.85
C LYS A 4 7.47 -14.36 -12.97
N PHE A 5 8.76 -14.22 -12.72
CA PHE A 5 9.72 -13.71 -13.69
C PHE A 5 10.94 -14.64 -13.71
N ALA A 6 11.13 -15.36 -14.82
CA ALA A 6 12.06 -16.48 -14.91
C ALA A 6 11.74 -17.50 -13.80
N ASP A 7 12.70 -17.84 -12.93
CA ASP A 7 12.46 -18.71 -11.77
C ASP A 7 12.18 -17.93 -10.49
N LEU A 8 11.91 -16.62 -10.60
CA LEU A 8 11.64 -15.76 -9.46
C LEU A 8 10.16 -15.48 -9.35
N GLU A 9 9.65 -15.43 -8.13
CA GLU A 9 8.29 -15.02 -7.84
C GLU A 9 8.30 -13.75 -7.02
N GLY A 10 7.39 -12.84 -7.36
CA GLY A 10 7.17 -11.64 -6.60
C GLY A 10 5.69 -11.47 -6.26
N SER A 11 5.43 -10.71 -5.21
CA SER A 11 4.07 -10.40 -4.77
C SER A 11 3.92 -8.91 -4.53
N ASN A 12 2.75 -8.38 -4.89
CA ASN A 12 2.34 -7.05 -4.50
C ASN A 12 1.13 -7.16 -3.59
N LEU A 13 1.14 -6.41 -2.50
CA LEU A 13 -0.01 -6.28 -1.62
C LEU A 13 -0.71 -4.98 -1.94
N LEU A 14 -2.01 -5.05 -2.14
CA LEU A 14 -2.83 -3.89 -2.46
C LEU A 14 -3.92 -3.73 -1.41
N CYS A 15 -4.07 -2.50 -0.95
CA CYS A 15 -5.13 -2.12 -0.03
C CYS A 15 -5.90 -0.96 -0.64
N PHE A 16 -7.22 -1.02 -0.58
CA PHE A 16 -8.09 -0.02 -1.20
C PHE A 16 -8.92 0.68 -0.13
N PHE A 17 -8.97 2.00 -0.24
CA PHE A 17 -9.89 2.83 0.54
C PHE A 17 -10.79 3.54 -0.46
N PRO A 18 -11.97 2.98 -0.77
CA PRO A 18 -12.87 3.56 -1.77
C PRO A 18 -13.31 4.96 -1.38
N GLY A 19 -13.19 5.88 -2.32
CA GLY A 19 -13.70 7.23 -2.15
C GLY A 19 -15.13 7.38 -2.62
N GLU A 20 -15.63 8.61 -2.59
CA GLU A 20 -16.99 8.93 -2.98
C GLU A 20 -17.31 8.56 -4.43
N ASN A 21 -16.33 8.72 -5.32
CA ASN A 21 -16.52 8.48 -6.75
C ASN A 21 -16.03 7.10 -7.21
N TRP A 22 -15.81 6.19 -6.26
CA TRP A 22 -15.32 4.85 -6.57
C TRP A 22 -16.18 4.15 -7.62
N GLY A 23 -15.52 3.64 -8.65
CA GLY A 23 -16.19 2.92 -9.73
C GLY A 23 -16.81 3.81 -10.79
N THR A 24 -16.66 5.11 -10.71
CA THR A 24 -17.19 6.06 -11.70
C THR A 24 -16.07 6.67 -12.52
N SER A 25 -16.43 7.34 -13.63
CA SER A 25 -15.47 8.04 -14.46
C SER A 25 -14.87 9.28 -13.78
N LYS A 26 -15.43 9.71 -12.66
CA LYS A 26 -14.95 10.86 -11.88
C LYS A 26 -13.97 10.47 -10.80
N ASP A 27 -13.68 9.19 -10.66
CA ASP A 27 -12.76 8.69 -9.63
C ASP A 27 -11.33 9.00 -10.02
N ASN A 28 -10.63 9.72 -9.17
CA ASN A 28 -9.20 10.00 -9.32
C ASN A 28 -8.46 9.17 -8.28
N ILE A 29 -7.61 8.27 -8.75
CA ILE A 29 -6.90 7.34 -7.88
C ILE A 29 -5.61 7.98 -7.40
N THR A 30 -5.45 8.02 -6.08
CA THR A 30 -4.19 8.39 -5.43
C THR A 30 -3.56 7.12 -4.88
N MET A 31 -2.27 6.93 -5.15
CA MET A 31 -1.55 5.75 -4.70
C MET A 31 -0.41 6.13 -3.77
N VAL A 32 -0.28 5.38 -2.69
CA VAL A 32 0.91 5.39 -1.84
C VAL A 32 1.61 4.07 -2.04
N ILE A 33 2.87 4.11 -2.44
CA ILE A 33 3.62 2.92 -2.85
C ILE A 33 4.92 2.85 -2.06
N ALA A 34 5.26 1.64 -1.62
CA ALA A 34 6.57 1.36 -1.05
C ALA A 34 6.99 -0.05 -1.47
N HIS A 35 8.24 -0.19 -1.90
CA HIS A 35 8.79 -1.51 -2.16
C HIS A 35 9.40 -2.08 -0.90
N TRP A 36 9.36 -3.39 -0.74
CA TRP A 36 9.93 -4.07 0.42
C TRP A 36 11.05 -5.04 0.07
N ASP A 37 11.35 -5.18 -1.20
CA ASP A 37 12.48 -5.97 -1.66
C ASP A 37 13.79 -5.18 -1.48
N THR A 38 14.89 -5.90 -1.46
CA THR A 38 16.22 -5.32 -1.35
C THR A 38 17.14 -5.93 -2.38
N VAL A 39 18.26 -5.25 -2.63
CA VAL A 39 19.36 -5.87 -3.37
C VAL A 39 19.97 -7.00 -2.53
N ALA A 40 20.63 -7.95 -3.19
CA ALA A 40 21.28 -9.04 -2.50
C ALA A 40 22.32 -8.50 -1.51
N ASN A 41 22.41 -9.15 -0.35
CA ASN A 41 23.35 -8.82 0.71
C ASN A 41 23.09 -7.49 1.42
N SER A 42 21.86 -6.97 1.32
CA SER A 42 21.44 -5.78 2.07
C SER A 42 20.25 -6.11 2.95
N PRO A 43 20.25 -5.68 4.23
CA PRO A 43 19.07 -5.85 5.08
C PRO A 43 17.93 -4.90 4.76
N GLY A 44 18.19 -3.81 4.03
CA GLY A 44 17.15 -2.91 3.55
C GLY A 44 16.53 -2.02 4.63
N PHE A 45 17.26 -1.65 5.67
CA PHE A 45 16.74 -0.81 6.74
C PHE A 45 16.18 0.51 6.22
N ASP A 46 16.98 1.21 5.42
CA ASP A 46 16.60 2.51 4.86
C ASP A 46 15.98 2.32 3.47
N ASP A 47 16.54 1.47 2.68
CA ASP A 47 16.06 1.19 1.33
C ASP A 47 15.47 -0.23 1.26
N ASN A 48 14.20 -0.47 1.57
CA ASN A 48 13.20 0.57 1.80
C ASN A 48 12.40 0.33 3.09
N GLY A 49 13.03 -0.16 4.15
CA GLY A 49 12.36 -0.37 5.44
C GLY A 49 11.73 0.91 5.99
N SER A 50 12.40 2.05 5.82
CA SER A 50 11.87 3.34 6.24
C SER A 50 10.60 3.72 5.48
N GLY A 51 10.58 3.52 4.17
CA GLY A 51 9.39 3.78 3.35
C GLY A 51 8.25 2.84 3.69
N MET A 52 8.56 1.58 3.95
CA MET A 52 7.56 0.59 4.38
C MET A 52 6.92 0.98 5.70
N ALA A 53 7.72 1.42 6.68
CA ALA A 53 7.21 1.86 7.97
C ALA A 53 6.28 3.06 7.81
N ALA A 54 6.67 4.03 6.99
CA ALA A 54 5.84 5.19 6.70
C ALA A 54 4.52 4.80 6.04
N MET A 55 4.56 3.91 5.06
CA MET A 55 3.37 3.45 4.36
C MET A 55 2.42 2.71 5.29
N ILE A 56 2.94 1.84 6.15
CA ILE A 56 2.11 1.10 7.11
C ILE A 56 1.42 2.06 8.07
N GLU A 57 2.13 3.09 8.53
CA GLU A 57 1.55 4.10 9.41
C GLU A 57 0.46 4.92 8.72
N ILE A 58 0.66 5.27 7.46
CA ILE A 58 -0.35 5.96 6.66
C ILE A 58 -1.59 5.07 6.50
N ALA A 59 -1.40 3.81 6.18
CA ALA A 59 -2.51 2.87 6.02
C ALA A 59 -3.30 2.70 7.33
N ARG A 60 -2.59 2.62 8.46
CA ARG A 60 -3.22 2.54 9.78
C ARG A 60 -4.06 3.79 10.06
N ALA A 61 -3.50 4.97 9.81
CA ALA A 61 -4.19 6.24 10.05
C ALA A 61 -5.44 6.38 9.17
N LEU A 62 -5.34 6.01 7.89
CA LEU A 62 -6.49 6.04 6.98
C LEU A 62 -7.56 5.04 7.39
N GLY A 63 -7.15 3.85 7.83
CA GLY A 63 -8.07 2.83 8.30
C GLY A 63 -8.85 3.28 9.54
N ASP A 64 -8.17 3.89 10.49
CA ASP A 64 -8.80 4.44 11.70
C ASP A 64 -9.78 5.56 11.34
N PHE A 65 -9.39 6.46 10.47
CA PHE A 65 -10.25 7.54 9.99
C PHE A 65 -11.51 6.99 9.30
N PHE A 66 -11.33 6.01 8.44
CA PHE A 66 -12.44 5.39 7.71
C PHE A 66 -13.41 4.70 8.66
N LEU A 67 -12.89 4.01 9.66
CA LEU A 67 -13.70 3.35 10.68
C LEU A 67 -14.50 4.34 11.49
N LEU A 68 -13.88 5.46 11.90
CA LEU A 68 -14.58 6.53 12.61
C LEU A 68 -15.72 7.13 11.79
N PHE A 69 -15.48 7.31 10.49
CA PHE A 69 -16.52 7.82 9.58
C PHE A 69 -17.73 6.89 9.52
N PHE A 70 -17.49 5.59 9.45
CA PHE A 70 -18.56 4.60 9.45
C PHE A 70 -19.31 4.52 10.77
N LEU A 71 -18.61 4.70 11.87
CA LEU A 71 -19.23 4.66 13.20
C LEU A 71 -20.11 5.88 13.47
N GLN A 72 -19.96 6.94 12.72
CA GLN A 72 -20.80 8.13 12.85
C GLN A 72 -22.11 8.06 12.06
N ILE A 73 -22.25 7.06 11.24
CA ILE A 73 -23.46 6.84 10.47
C ILE A 73 -24.46 6.03 11.29
#